data_49af2711eed240a605c725eb1c44dc73
#
_entry.id   49af2711eed240a605c725eb1c44dc73
#
_cell.length_a   1.000
_cell.length_b   1.000
_cell.length_c   1.000
_cell.angle_alpha   90.00
_cell.angle_beta   90.00
_cell.angle_gamma   90.00
#
_symmetry.space_group_name_H-M   'P 1'
#
loop_
_entity.id
_entity.type
_entity.pdbx_description
1 polymer ?
#
loop_
_entity_poly.entity_id
_entity_poly.type
_entity_poly.pdbx_seq_one_letter_code
_entity_poly.pdbx_strand_id
1 'polypeptide(L)'
;MARFTRRQLIRGGAAASLAALLPRGVFSAATANKKAVIHADQEIGVVRPEFHGHFAEHLGSCVYGGIWVGPNSGIPNVNGYRKDLVEYLSQLGVPVLRWPGGCYADDYHWRDGIGPAAKRPKHVNTSWGGYVEDNSFGTHEFVGFCRLIGAEPYFSANVGTGSPQEMREWMEYCNYPSGSTLSDLRAANGSPQPFNVQYWGVGNELWGCGGGFSPQAAGAEFRHYATFARRFGNTQPFLVGCGPNRDDANWTHGFMESVGNRVPNGFSFHFYQNGTQPPDHFTPEAMYAQFALFPQTEAAIVHQRALLDGYDPGRRIGLILDEWGVWDQIPRSGPERGLWQQSSLRSAVAAGLGLNMFNRQADKLYMCNIAQMVNVLQSVILTDGPTGGKSVRTTTYWAFMLFKPHRGKTAVKVETDAAPLPLDTASGGRGGRGGRGAPPAPEPPSLSLSASRQGSELIATFVNPRHDQDMTVDCALRGASAKSARAQILHDSDMNACNTFDNPDRLAPKPHDVAAEGNSLKITLPAMSVATVTVQVG
;
A
#
# COMPACT_ATOMS: atom_id res chain seq x y z
N MET A 1 -48.21 40.30 -28.52
CA MET A 1 -47.79 40.23 -27.10
C MET A 1 -49.02 40.09 -26.24
N ALA A 2 -49.28 38.86 -25.76
CA ALA A 2 -50.41 38.56 -24.89
C ALA A 2 -50.02 38.86 -23.44
N ARG A 3 -50.74 39.75 -22.79
CA ARG A 3 -50.56 40.11 -21.37
C ARG A 3 -51.32 39.10 -20.49
N PHE A 4 -50.60 38.34 -19.69
CA PHE A 4 -51.22 37.50 -18.64
C PHE A 4 -51.71 38.34 -17.47
N THR A 5 -52.92 38.05 -16.99
CA THR A 5 -53.52 38.76 -15.86
C THR A 5 -53.14 38.14 -14.51
N ARG A 6 -53.10 38.96 -13.44
CA ARG A 6 -52.75 38.57 -12.07
C ARG A 6 -53.50 37.33 -11.52
N ARG A 7 -54.65 37.01 -12.02
CA ARG A 7 -55.44 35.83 -11.64
C ARG A 7 -54.93 34.51 -12.24
N GLN A 8 -54.19 34.55 -13.34
CA GLN A 8 -53.58 33.36 -13.95
C GLN A 8 -52.27 32.99 -13.27
N LEU A 9 -51.57 33.93 -12.64
CA LEU A 9 -50.37 33.69 -11.85
C LEU A 9 -50.66 33.02 -10.50
N ILE A 10 -51.86 33.26 -9.92
CA ILE A 10 -52.23 32.70 -8.61
C ILE A 10 -52.71 31.23 -8.72
N ARG A 11 -53.21 30.81 -9.90
CA ARG A 11 -53.58 29.40 -10.13
C ARG A 11 -52.43 28.48 -10.50
N GLY A 12 -51.32 29.02 -10.97
CA GLY A 12 -50.10 28.26 -11.24
C GLY A 12 -49.22 28.04 -9.99
N GLY A 13 -49.35 28.88 -8.94
CA GLY A 13 -48.56 28.82 -7.73
C GLY A 13 -49.04 27.79 -6.69
N ALA A 14 -50.29 27.35 -6.77
CA ALA A 14 -50.86 26.41 -5.79
C ALA A 14 -50.59 24.93 -6.14
N ALA A 15 -50.24 24.63 -7.38
CA ALA A 15 -49.88 23.25 -7.78
C ALA A 15 -48.41 22.89 -7.56
N ALA A 16 -47.53 23.91 -7.42
CA ALA A 16 -46.11 23.68 -7.16
C ALA A 16 -45.78 23.51 -5.66
N SER A 17 -46.68 23.87 -4.76
CA SER A 17 -46.41 23.83 -3.31
C SER A 17 -46.83 22.51 -2.64
N LEU A 18 -47.54 21.60 -3.32
CA LEU A 18 -47.93 20.30 -2.76
C LEU A 18 -46.94 19.17 -3.12
N ALA A 19 -45.99 19.39 -4.02
CA ALA A 19 -44.95 18.41 -4.36
C ALA A 19 -43.77 18.42 -3.36
N ALA A 20 -43.71 19.38 -2.43
CA ALA A 20 -42.60 19.55 -1.48
C ALA A 20 -42.84 18.90 -0.10
N LEU A 21 -43.97 18.21 0.11
CA LEU A 21 -44.36 17.60 1.40
C LEU A 21 -44.59 16.08 1.32
N LEU A 22 -44.18 15.43 0.24
CA LEU A 22 -44.01 13.98 0.30
C LEU A 22 -42.73 13.68 1.10
N PRO A 23 -42.79 12.84 2.13
CA PRO A 23 -41.55 12.37 2.75
C PRO A 23 -40.70 11.78 1.65
N ARG A 24 -39.44 12.22 1.53
CA ARG A 24 -38.45 11.51 0.75
C ARG A 24 -38.43 10.09 1.29
N GLY A 25 -39.15 9.21 0.60
CA GLY A 25 -39.07 7.78 0.86
C GLY A 25 -37.59 7.44 0.85
N VAL A 26 -37.11 6.85 1.92
CA VAL A 26 -35.87 6.15 1.94
C VAL A 26 -36.06 5.02 0.92
N PHE A 27 -35.68 5.25 -0.33
CA PHE A 27 -35.52 4.16 -1.27
C PHE A 27 -34.40 3.31 -0.67
N SER A 28 -34.80 2.25 0.03
CA SER A 28 -33.86 1.16 0.33
C SER A 28 -33.34 0.72 -1.03
N ALA A 29 -32.07 1.01 -1.29
CA ALA A 29 -31.43 0.56 -2.51
C ALA A 29 -31.63 -0.96 -2.60
N ALA A 30 -32.16 -1.45 -3.71
CA ALA A 30 -32.43 -2.88 -3.85
C ALA A 30 -31.13 -3.65 -3.65
N THR A 31 -31.11 -4.55 -2.67
CA THR A 31 -29.94 -5.38 -2.38
C THR A 31 -29.65 -6.29 -3.58
N ALA A 32 -28.45 -6.19 -4.14
CA ALA A 32 -28.03 -7.08 -5.23
C ALA A 32 -27.63 -8.43 -4.66
N ASN A 33 -28.13 -9.52 -5.25
CA ASN A 33 -27.67 -10.88 -4.94
C ASN A 33 -26.52 -11.25 -5.88
N LYS A 34 -25.40 -11.72 -5.33
CA LYS A 34 -24.24 -12.20 -6.05
C LYS A 34 -23.86 -13.60 -5.57
N LYS A 35 -23.32 -14.39 -6.48
CA LYS A 35 -22.81 -15.72 -6.15
C LYS A 35 -21.28 -15.69 -6.15
N ALA A 36 -20.70 -16.41 -5.20
CA ALA A 36 -19.27 -16.65 -5.15
C ALA A 36 -19.00 -18.12 -4.86
N VAL A 37 -17.80 -18.57 -5.18
CA VAL A 37 -17.31 -19.92 -4.85
C VAL A 37 -15.91 -19.78 -4.26
N ILE A 38 -15.70 -20.40 -3.10
CA ILE A 38 -14.37 -20.58 -2.52
C ILE A 38 -14.00 -22.05 -2.68
N HIS A 39 -12.94 -22.32 -3.45
CA HIS A 39 -12.41 -23.67 -3.68
C HIS A 39 -11.33 -23.95 -2.62
N ALA A 40 -11.74 -24.38 -1.44
CA ALA A 40 -10.83 -24.62 -0.31
C ALA A 40 -9.82 -25.76 -0.56
N ASP A 41 -10.02 -26.54 -1.62
CA ASP A 41 -9.19 -27.64 -2.12
C ASP A 41 -8.27 -27.23 -3.31
N GLN A 42 -8.34 -25.97 -3.78
CA GLN A 42 -7.51 -25.46 -4.87
C GLN A 42 -6.56 -24.38 -4.36
N GLU A 43 -5.37 -24.80 -3.97
CA GLU A 43 -4.33 -23.92 -3.44
C GLU A 43 -3.69 -23.07 -4.55
N ILE A 44 -3.36 -21.81 -4.23
CA ILE A 44 -2.64 -20.87 -5.10
C ILE A 44 -1.19 -20.75 -4.62
N GLY A 45 -0.99 -20.36 -3.36
CA GLY A 45 0.32 -20.12 -2.76
C GLY A 45 0.18 -19.52 -1.36
N VAL A 46 1.27 -19.37 -0.67
CA VAL A 46 1.26 -18.80 0.69
C VAL A 46 1.06 -17.29 0.62
N VAL A 47 0.08 -16.78 1.36
CA VAL A 47 -0.06 -15.34 1.61
C VAL A 47 1.08 -14.90 2.51
N ARG A 48 2.16 -14.44 1.88
CA ARG A 48 3.37 -14.03 2.60
C ARG A 48 3.06 -12.84 3.50
N PRO A 49 3.59 -12.80 4.73
CA PRO A 49 3.46 -11.61 5.58
C PRO A 49 3.89 -10.33 4.88
N GLU A 50 4.92 -10.39 4.04
CA GLU A 50 5.51 -9.28 3.28
C GLU A 50 4.55 -8.65 2.26
N PHE A 51 3.38 -9.25 1.95
CA PHE A 51 2.32 -8.57 1.18
C PHE A 51 1.72 -7.36 1.92
N HIS A 52 1.94 -7.31 3.23
CA HIS A 52 1.54 -6.22 4.10
C HIS A 52 2.75 -5.34 4.50
N GLY A 53 3.75 -5.24 3.63
CA GLY A 53 4.91 -4.39 3.82
C GLY A 53 4.56 -2.91 3.75
N HIS A 54 5.44 -2.10 4.30
CA HIS A 54 5.28 -0.65 4.37
C HIS A 54 6.53 0.06 3.85
N PHE A 55 6.34 1.33 3.51
CA PHE A 55 7.37 2.22 3.02
C PHE A 55 7.38 3.50 3.84
N ALA A 56 8.56 3.99 4.17
CA ALA A 56 8.82 5.27 4.81
C ALA A 56 9.92 6.01 4.07
N GLU A 57 9.73 7.29 3.84
CA GLU A 57 10.66 8.15 3.13
C GLU A 57 10.89 9.45 3.87
N HIS A 58 12.06 10.07 3.70
CA HIS A 58 12.30 11.46 4.05
C HIS A 58 11.50 12.39 3.14
N LEU A 59 10.19 12.38 3.33
CA LEU A 59 9.21 13.15 2.57
C LEU A 59 8.18 13.75 3.54
N GLY A 60 7.99 15.06 3.48
CA GLY A 60 7.03 15.74 4.35
C GLY A 60 7.23 15.39 5.81
N SER A 61 6.18 14.95 6.46
CA SER A 61 6.20 14.53 7.86
C SER A 61 6.11 13.01 8.05
N CYS A 62 6.60 12.20 7.09
CA CYS A 62 6.64 10.75 7.28
C CYS A 62 7.65 10.37 8.37
N VAL A 63 8.87 10.85 8.27
CA VAL A 63 9.93 10.59 9.25
C VAL A 63 9.87 11.63 10.37
N TYR A 64 10.22 12.89 10.10
CA TYR A 64 10.25 13.94 11.11
C TYR A 64 8.84 14.45 11.43
N GLY A 65 8.47 14.40 12.72
CA GLY A 65 7.12 14.71 13.19
C GLY A 65 6.10 13.59 12.99
N GLY A 66 6.43 12.61 12.16
CA GLY A 66 5.73 11.33 12.04
C GLY A 66 6.37 10.28 12.95
N ILE A 67 7.26 9.45 12.39
CA ILE A 67 7.95 8.38 13.13
C ILE A 67 8.83 8.94 14.25
N TRP A 68 9.61 9.98 13.94
CA TRP A 68 10.66 10.54 14.78
C TRP A 68 10.33 11.95 15.26
N VAL A 69 10.37 12.14 16.55
CA VAL A 69 10.19 13.46 17.21
C VAL A 69 11.42 13.87 18.02
N GLY A 70 12.38 12.96 18.16
CA GLY A 70 13.56 13.16 18.98
C GLY A 70 13.34 12.86 20.47
N PRO A 71 14.40 12.42 21.18
CA PRO A 71 14.28 11.96 22.57
C PRO A 71 13.90 13.07 23.56
N ASN A 72 14.16 14.32 23.22
CA ASN A 72 13.87 15.49 24.08
C ASN A 72 12.53 16.17 23.72
N SER A 73 11.74 15.60 22.83
CA SER A 73 10.43 16.13 22.46
C SER A 73 9.44 16.09 23.64
N GLY A 74 8.58 17.11 23.73
CA GLY A 74 7.42 17.09 24.62
C GLY A 74 6.30 16.12 24.18
N ILE A 75 6.36 15.61 22.95
CA ILE A 75 5.45 14.58 22.46
C ILE A 75 5.84 13.24 23.12
N PRO A 76 4.88 12.46 23.64
CA PRO A 76 5.16 11.15 24.24
C PRO A 76 5.95 10.26 23.27
N ASN A 77 7.13 9.82 23.70
CA ASN A 77 8.04 9.06 22.84
C ASN A 77 8.79 7.97 23.62
N VAL A 78 9.32 7.00 22.88
CA VAL A 78 10.25 5.98 23.34
C VAL A 78 11.57 6.20 22.62
N ASN A 79 12.55 6.80 23.31
CA ASN A 79 13.86 7.11 22.72
C ASN A 79 13.81 7.98 21.44
N GLY A 80 12.80 8.84 21.32
CA GLY A 80 12.61 9.72 20.16
C GLY A 80 11.57 9.23 19.14
N TYR A 81 11.14 7.99 19.20
CA TYR A 81 10.05 7.48 18.37
C TYR A 81 8.70 7.79 19.02
N ARG A 82 7.73 8.27 18.26
CA ARG A 82 6.39 8.50 18.80
C ARG A 82 5.83 7.23 19.44
N LYS A 83 5.42 7.33 20.70
CA LYS A 83 4.95 6.17 21.47
C LYS A 83 3.68 5.57 20.90
N ASP A 84 2.73 6.40 20.51
CA ASP A 84 1.47 6.01 19.89
C ASP A 84 1.68 5.24 18.57
N LEU A 85 2.63 5.68 17.74
CA LEU A 85 2.98 4.99 16.50
C LEU A 85 3.60 3.62 16.77
N VAL A 86 4.52 3.53 17.73
CA VAL A 86 5.11 2.24 18.13
C VAL A 86 4.02 1.26 18.56
N GLU A 87 3.05 1.71 19.36
CA GLU A 87 1.93 0.89 19.82
C GLU A 87 1.04 0.42 18.66
N TYR A 88 0.61 1.33 17.78
CA TYR A 88 -0.29 1.01 16.67
C TYR A 88 0.38 0.09 15.63
N LEU A 89 1.63 0.36 15.29
CA LEU A 89 2.34 -0.43 14.28
C LEU A 89 2.76 -1.81 14.80
N SER A 90 3.07 -1.93 16.11
CA SER A 90 3.25 -3.24 16.73
C SER A 90 1.96 -4.08 16.72
N GLN A 91 0.80 -3.43 16.97
CA GLN A 91 -0.51 -4.09 16.86
C GLN A 91 -0.82 -4.50 15.42
N LEU A 92 -0.50 -3.64 14.44
CA LEU A 92 -0.64 -3.94 13.02
C LEU A 92 0.26 -5.12 12.62
N GLY A 93 1.44 -5.23 13.26
CA GLY A 93 2.44 -6.25 12.97
C GLY A 93 3.04 -6.03 11.59
N VAL A 94 3.71 -4.91 11.40
CA VAL A 94 4.40 -4.58 10.15
C VAL A 94 5.49 -5.61 9.86
N PRO A 95 5.44 -6.36 8.75
CA PRO A 95 6.41 -7.43 8.50
C PRO A 95 7.74 -6.91 7.97
N VAL A 96 7.72 -5.86 7.15
CA VAL A 96 8.89 -5.26 6.52
C VAL A 96 8.66 -3.77 6.34
N LEU A 97 9.70 -2.98 6.55
CA LEU A 97 9.69 -1.52 6.35
C LEU A 97 10.84 -1.11 5.45
N ARG A 98 10.53 -0.50 4.31
CA ARG A 98 11.48 0.06 3.35
C ARG A 98 11.81 1.51 3.69
N TRP A 99 13.11 1.89 3.64
CA TRP A 99 13.65 3.22 3.94
C TRP A 99 15.05 3.36 3.26
N PRO A 100 15.64 4.53 3.01
CA PRO A 100 15.27 5.88 3.44
C PRO A 100 14.31 6.60 2.51
N GLY A 101 13.96 6.01 1.39
CA GLY A 101 13.08 6.65 0.45
C GLY A 101 12.77 5.79 -0.77
N GLY A 102 11.96 6.43 -1.58
CA GLY A 102 11.80 6.48 -2.98
C GLY A 102 12.85 7.39 -3.60
N CYS A 103 12.44 8.55 -4.15
CA CYS A 103 13.36 9.47 -4.81
C CYS A 103 14.51 9.95 -3.92
N TYR A 104 14.27 10.12 -2.62
CA TYR A 104 15.32 10.55 -1.70
C TYR A 104 16.41 9.49 -1.48
N ALA A 105 16.14 8.21 -1.71
CA ALA A 105 17.13 7.15 -1.55
C ALA A 105 18.36 7.37 -2.44
N ASP A 106 18.15 7.89 -3.65
CA ASP A 106 19.22 8.11 -4.64
C ASP A 106 19.99 9.43 -4.46
N ASP A 107 19.69 10.17 -3.37
CA ASP A 107 20.41 11.34 -2.88
C ASP A 107 20.90 11.16 -1.42
N TYR A 108 20.50 10.08 -0.73
CA TYR A 108 20.84 9.82 0.67
C TYR A 108 22.19 9.15 0.83
N HIS A 109 23.07 9.76 1.63
CA HIS A 109 24.37 9.21 2.01
C HIS A 109 24.34 8.69 3.46
N TRP A 110 24.38 7.36 3.64
CA TRP A 110 24.16 6.72 4.94
C TRP A 110 25.14 7.16 6.05
N ARG A 111 26.37 7.60 5.68
CA ARG A 111 27.37 8.11 6.63
C ARG A 111 26.92 9.37 7.33
N ASP A 112 26.07 10.16 6.68
CA ASP A 112 25.53 11.39 7.24
C ASP A 112 24.51 11.12 8.33
N GLY A 113 23.88 9.94 8.32
CA GLY A 113 22.89 9.49 9.31
C GLY A 113 23.47 8.65 10.45
N ILE A 114 24.78 8.67 10.72
CA ILE A 114 25.41 7.90 11.81
C ILE A 114 26.23 8.80 12.74
N GLY A 115 26.60 8.27 13.91
CA GLY A 115 27.32 9.02 14.93
C GLY A 115 26.43 9.99 15.72
N PRO A 116 27.02 10.88 16.53
CA PRO A 116 26.28 11.82 17.36
C PRO A 116 25.41 12.76 16.52
N ALA A 117 24.10 12.78 16.76
CA ALA A 117 23.12 13.52 15.97
C ALA A 117 23.48 15.02 15.80
N ALA A 118 24.03 15.66 16.85
CA ALA A 118 24.44 17.07 16.81
C ALA A 118 25.62 17.36 15.87
N LYS A 119 26.30 16.34 15.39
CA LYS A 119 27.45 16.46 14.45
C LYS A 119 27.11 16.01 13.03
N ARG A 120 25.90 15.49 12.81
CA ARG A 120 25.48 15.05 11.49
C ARG A 120 25.30 16.26 10.56
N PRO A 121 25.72 16.15 9.29
CA PRO A 121 25.51 17.22 8.32
C PRO A 121 24.03 17.42 8.01
N LYS A 122 23.69 18.62 7.53
CA LYS A 122 22.34 18.96 7.09
C LYS A 122 22.33 19.13 5.59
N HIS A 123 21.36 18.54 4.94
CA HIS A 123 21.20 18.58 3.48
C HIS A 123 19.85 19.15 3.10
N VAL A 124 19.79 19.76 1.91
CA VAL A 124 18.52 20.20 1.32
C VAL A 124 17.93 19.03 0.54
N ASN A 125 16.78 18.55 0.95
CA ASN A 125 16.02 17.53 0.21
C ASN A 125 15.37 18.16 -1.03
N THR A 126 16.05 18.10 -2.16
CA THR A 126 15.59 18.70 -3.41
C THR A 126 14.48 17.91 -4.08
N SER A 127 14.35 16.63 -3.75
CA SER A 127 13.31 15.75 -4.31
C SER A 127 11.91 16.16 -3.84
N TRP A 128 11.78 16.61 -2.60
CA TRP A 128 10.48 16.77 -1.95
C TRP A 128 10.19 18.15 -1.35
N GLY A 129 10.64 19.22 -1.98
CA GLY A 129 10.20 20.57 -1.64
C GLY A 129 11.22 21.43 -0.91
N GLY A 130 12.48 21.04 -0.88
CA GLY A 130 13.57 21.87 -0.37
C GLY A 130 13.66 21.95 1.15
N TYR A 131 13.19 20.94 1.85
CA TYR A 131 13.41 20.82 3.30
C TYR A 131 14.86 20.64 3.65
N VAL A 132 15.21 21.05 4.84
CA VAL A 132 16.52 20.74 5.43
C VAL A 132 16.38 19.44 6.23
N GLU A 133 16.98 18.37 5.72
CA GLU A 133 17.17 17.12 6.44
C GLU A 133 18.32 17.29 7.42
N ASP A 134 18.08 17.10 8.70
CA ASP A 134 19.10 17.25 9.75
C ASP A 134 19.83 15.94 10.09
N ASN A 135 19.43 14.86 9.42
CA ASN A 135 19.95 13.52 9.59
C ASN A 135 19.87 12.98 11.04
N SER A 136 19.01 13.56 11.89
CA SER A 136 18.81 13.06 13.25
C SER A 136 18.15 11.68 13.31
N PHE A 137 17.55 11.26 12.20
CA PHE A 137 17.07 9.91 11.98
C PHE A 137 17.89 9.26 10.86
N GLY A 138 18.65 8.22 11.19
CA GLY A 138 19.52 7.51 10.26
C GLY A 138 19.49 6.00 10.51
N THR A 139 20.57 5.32 10.16
CA THR A 139 20.65 3.84 10.20
C THR A 139 20.29 3.25 11.56
N HIS A 140 20.82 3.79 12.66
CA HIS A 140 20.55 3.29 14.02
C HIS A 140 19.11 3.53 14.44
N GLU A 141 18.60 4.71 14.17
CA GLU A 141 17.23 5.09 14.51
C GLU A 141 16.24 4.27 13.68
N PHE A 142 16.51 4.06 12.39
CA PHE A 142 15.64 3.21 11.55
C PHE A 142 15.59 1.75 12.02
N VAL A 143 16.76 1.13 12.23
CA VAL A 143 16.81 -0.25 12.72
C VAL A 143 16.20 -0.37 14.13
N GLY A 144 16.45 0.63 15.00
CA GLY A 144 15.83 0.70 16.33
C GLY A 144 14.30 0.73 16.25
N PHE A 145 13.76 1.54 15.34
CA PHE A 145 12.32 1.60 15.08
C PHE A 145 11.77 0.27 14.57
N CYS A 146 12.42 -0.34 13.57
CA CYS A 146 12.01 -1.66 13.06
C CYS A 146 11.93 -2.70 14.18
N ARG A 147 12.93 -2.75 15.07
CA ARG A 147 12.93 -3.67 16.22
C ARG A 147 11.79 -3.43 17.20
N LEU A 148 11.45 -2.15 17.46
CA LEU A 148 10.35 -1.79 18.34
C LEU A 148 8.99 -2.24 17.81
N ILE A 149 8.79 -2.16 16.48
CA ILE A 149 7.52 -2.54 15.86
C ILE A 149 7.51 -3.99 15.33
N GLY A 150 8.64 -4.71 15.42
CA GLY A 150 8.77 -6.09 14.95
C GLY A 150 8.89 -6.25 13.45
N ALA A 151 9.37 -5.23 12.74
CA ALA A 151 9.54 -5.23 11.28
C ALA A 151 10.97 -5.60 10.87
N GLU A 152 11.10 -6.28 9.71
CA GLU A 152 12.39 -6.45 9.04
C GLU A 152 12.80 -5.15 8.32
N PRO A 153 14.05 -4.67 8.53
CA PRO A 153 14.52 -3.48 7.82
C PRO A 153 14.84 -3.81 6.35
N TYR A 154 14.37 -2.93 5.45
CA TYR A 154 14.68 -2.97 4.03
C TYR A 154 15.29 -1.62 3.63
N PHE A 155 16.58 -1.62 3.30
CA PHE A 155 17.31 -0.42 2.88
C PHE A 155 17.30 -0.25 1.36
N SER A 156 16.97 0.95 0.90
CA SER A 156 17.19 1.37 -0.50
C SER A 156 18.54 2.05 -0.60
N ALA A 157 19.48 1.43 -1.31
CA ALA A 157 20.82 1.97 -1.52
C ALA A 157 20.81 3.05 -2.60
N ASN A 158 21.65 4.07 -2.41
CA ASN A 158 21.82 5.17 -3.34
C ASN A 158 22.58 4.72 -4.61
N VAL A 159 21.92 4.78 -5.75
CA VAL A 159 22.51 4.54 -7.08
C VAL A 159 22.66 5.85 -7.86
N GLY A 160 21.80 6.83 -7.60
CA GLY A 160 21.80 8.12 -8.31
C GLY A 160 23.08 8.94 -8.10
N THR A 161 23.45 9.18 -6.84
CA THR A 161 24.64 9.96 -6.46
C THR A 161 25.68 9.14 -5.69
N GLY A 162 25.33 7.90 -5.29
CA GLY A 162 26.20 7.01 -4.52
C GLY A 162 27.14 6.17 -5.37
N SER A 163 27.70 5.12 -4.76
CA SER A 163 28.61 4.21 -5.41
C SER A 163 28.49 2.78 -4.88
N PRO A 164 28.93 1.76 -5.65
CA PRO A 164 29.00 0.37 -5.17
C PRO A 164 29.85 0.22 -3.90
N GLN A 165 30.89 1.03 -3.74
CA GLN A 165 31.71 1.06 -2.52
C GLN A 165 30.87 1.53 -1.34
N GLU A 166 30.09 2.59 -1.49
CA GLU A 166 29.26 3.14 -0.43
C GLU A 166 28.21 2.12 0.05
N MET A 167 27.50 1.46 -0.86
CA MET A 167 26.56 0.39 -0.51
C MET A 167 27.28 -0.77 0.20
N ARG A 168 28.41 -1.24 -0.32
CA ARG A 168 29.20 -2.30 0.31
C ARG A 168 29.61 -1.95 1.74
N GLU A 169 30.06 -0.70 1.95
CA GLU A 169 30.48 -0.23 3.26
C GLU A 169 29.27 -0.10 4.23
N TRP A 170 28.11 0.28 3.72
CA TRP A 170 26.88 0.28 4.53
C TRP A 170 26.47 -1.12 4.94
N MET A 171 26.55 -2.10 4.03
CA MET A 171 26.31 -3.51 4.34
C MET A 171 27.31 -4.05 5.36
N GLU A 172 28.61 -3.71 5.24
CA GLU A 172 29.65 -4.08 6.21
C GLU A 172 29.37 -3.45 7.58
N TYR A 173 29.07 -2.16 7.60
CA TYR A 173 28.68 -1.44 8.82
C TYR A 173 27.50 -2.12 9.54
N CYS A 174 26.46 -2.48 8.80
CA CYS A 174 25.28 -3.11 9.37
C CYS A 174 25.51 -4.55 9.83
N ASN A 175 26.26 -5.35 9.08
CA ASN A 175 26.19 -6.80 9.19
C ASN A 175 27.49 -7.49 9.61
N TYR A 176 28.66 -6.81 9.52
CA TYR A 176 29.92 -7.45 9.94
C TYR A 176 30.01 -7.51 11.47
N PRO A 177 30.36 -8.69 12.05
CA PRO A 177 30.26 -8.85 13.50
C PRO A 177 31.14 -7.90 14.31
N SER A 178 32.47 -7.93 14.09
CA SER A 178 33.44 -7.11 14.82
C SER A 178 34.83 -7.17 14.19
N GLY A 179 35.72 -6.24 14.54
CA GLY A 179 37.14 -6.24 14.17
C GLY A 179 37.42 -5.60 12.81
N SER A 180 36.45 -4.99 12.14
CA SER A 180 36.69 -4.07 11.03
C SER A 180 36.42 -2.63 11.48
N THR A 181 37.04 -1.66 10.80
CA THR A 181 36.84 -0.24 11.10
C THR A 181 35.36 0.13 11.11
N LEU A 182 34.54 -0.44 10.22
CA LEU A 182 33.12 -0.11 10.13
C LEU A 182 32.30 -0.81 11.21
N SER A 183 32.59 -2.07 11.55
CA SER A 183 31.94 -2.75 12.67
C SER A 183 32.27 -2.12 14.02
N ASP A 184 33.54 -1.68 14.18
CA ASP A 184 33.98 -1.00 15.39
C ASP A 184 33.34 0.41 15.49
N LEU A 185 33.18 1.10 14.36
CA LEU A 185 32.44 2.38 14.30
C LEU A 185 30.96 2.18 14.67
N ARG A 186 30.31 1.10 14.18
CA ARG A 186 28.93 0.76 14.60
C ARG A 186 28.87 0.55 16.12
N ALA A 187 29.82 -0.20 16.68
CA ALA A 187 29.89 -0.45 18.11
C ALA A 187 30.10 0.85 18.91
N ALA A 188 31.00 1.73 18.46
CA ALA A 188 31.23 3.05 19.05
C ALA A 188 29.99 3.94 18.97
N ASN A 189 29.16 3.78 17.95
CA ASN A 189 27.87 4.46 17.78
C ASN A 189 26.73 3.79 18.59
N GLY A 190 27.03 2.86 19.50
CA GLY A 190 26.08 2.29 20.45
C GLY A 190 25.48 0.91 20.05
N SER A 191 25.90 0.30 18.93
CA SER A 191 25.39 -1.01 18.49
C SER A 191 26.53 -2.01 18.28
N PRO A 192 27.02 -2.69 19.36
CA PRO A 192 28.09 -3.66 19.24
C PRO A 192 27.71 -4.89 18.41
N GLN A 193 26.44 -5.29 18.45
CA GLN A 193 25.95 -6.41 17.67
C GLN A 193 25.55 -5.96 16.24
N PRO A 194 25.72 -6.85 15.21
CA PRO A 194 25.27 -6.55 13.86
C PRO A 194 23.75 -6.40 13.79
N PHE A 195 23.30 -5.58 12.85
CA PHE A 195 21.89 -5.35 12.60
C PHE A 195 21.21 -6.50 11.84
N ASN A 196 22.00 -7.29 11.11
CA ASN A 196 21.54 -8.43 10.30
C ASN A 196 20.53 -8.03 9.22
N VAL A 197 20.76 -6.91 8.57
CA VAL A 197 19.89 -6.40 7.50
C VAL A 197 19.98 -7.32 6.28
N GLN A 198 18.85 -7.89 5.88
CA GLN A 198 18.76 -8.82 4.76
C GLN A 198 18.37 -8.11 3.45
N TYR A 199 17.37 -7.22 3.45
CA TYR A 199 16.81 -6.62 2.25
C TYR A 199 17.54 -5.35 1.84
N TRP A 200 18.00 -5.31 0.55
CA TRP A 200 18.74 -4.19 -0.04
C TRP A 200 18.21 -3.89 -1.44
N GLY A 201 17.53 -2.78 -1.60
CA GLY A 201 17.19 -2.22 -2.92
C GLY A 201 18.42 -1.58 -3.56
N VAL A 202 18.61 -1.83 -4.84
CA VAL A 202 19.68 -1.22 -5.63
C VAL A 202 19.06 -0.14 -6.51
N GLY A 203 18.97 1.07 -5.97
CA GLY A 203 18.31 2.22 -6.57
C GLY A 203 16.79 2.22 -6.41
N ASN A 204 16.20 3.37 -6.70
CA ASN A 204 14.77 3.60 -6.74
C ASN A 204 14.38 4.33 -8.01
N GLU A 205 13.32 3.90 -8.71
CA GLU A 205 12.76 4.59 -9.90
C GLU A 205 13.85 5.10 -10.86
N LEU A 206 14.82 4.26 -11.18
CA LEU A 206 15.98 4.62 -12.00
C LEU A 206 15.58 5.15 -13.38
N TRP A 207 14.38 4.84 -13.85
CA TRP A 207 13.75 5.40 -15.05
C TRP A 207 13.28 6.86 -14.89
N GLY A 208 13.23 7.36 -13.67
CA GLY A 208 12.73 8.68 -13.30
C GLY A 208 13.69 9.40 -12.35
N CYS A 209 13.22 9.68 -11.12
CA CYS A 209 13.96 10.47 -10.14
C CYS A 209 15.27 9.84 -9.67
N GLY A 210 15.44 8.52 -9.79
CA GLY A 210 16.66 7.81 -9.43
C GLY A 210 17.81 7.94 -10.44
N GLY A 211 17.69 8.79 -11.48
CA GLY A 211 18.81 9.11 -12.36
C GLY A 211 18.52 9.11 -13.85
N GLY A 212 17.28 8.80 -14.30
CA GLY A 212 16.91 8.83 -15.70
C GLY A 212 17.65 7.81 -16.57
N PHE A 213 17.93 6.63 -16.02
CA PHE A 213 18.63 5.56 -16.73
C PHE A 213 17.78 4.95 -17.85
N SER A 214 18.44 4.45 -18.89
CA SER A 214 17.82 3.47 -19.78
C SER A 214 17.73 2.11 -19.08
N PRO A 215 16.82 1.20 -19.49
CA PRO A 215 16.72 -0.12 -18.87
C PRO A 215 18.04 -0.92 -18.90
N GLN A 216 18.81 -0.81 -20.00
CA GLN A 216 20.11 -1.46 -20.14
C GLN A 216 21.14 -0.86 -19.18
N ALA A 217 21.15 0.46 -19.02
CA ALA A 217 22.06 1.14 -18.10
C ALA A 217 21.71 0.76 -16.65
N ALA A 218 20.43 0.72 -16.29
CA ALA A 218 19.97 0.30 -14.96
C ALA A 218 20.38 -1.15 -14.64
N GLY A 219 20.23 -2.08 -15.59
CA GLY A 219 20.67 -3.47 -15.43
C GLY A 219 22.20 -3.61 -15.31
N ALA A 220 22.96 -2.82 -16.09
CA ALA A 220 24.41 -2.79 -16.00
C ALA A 220 24.89 -2.22 -14.65
N GLU A 221 24.22 -1.17 -14.15
CA GLU A 221 24.53 -0.57 -12.86
C GLU A 221 24.15 -1.50 -11.70
N PHE A 222 22.98 -2.16 -11.76
CA PHE A 222 22.64 -3.23 -10.82
C PHE A 222 23.73 -4.29 -10.76
N ARG A 223 24.20 -4.78 -11.91
CA ARG A 223 25.30 -5.76 -11.98
C ARG A 223 26.58 -5.24 -11.31
N HIS A 224 26.90 -3.96 -11.49
CA HIS A 224 28.06 -3.31 -10.87
C HIS A 224 27.91 -3.32 -9.34
N TYR A 225 26.81 -2.84 -8.78
CA TYR A 225 26.52 -2.87 -7.34
C TYR A 225 26.50 -4.30 -6.78
N ALA A 226 25.79 -5.21 -7.43
CA ALA A 226 25.68 -6.62 -7.00
C ALA A 226 27.03 -7.36 -7.01
N THR A 227 27.99 -6.90 -7.79
CA THR A 227 29.35 -7.46 -7.78
C THR A 227 30.06 -7.20 -6.47
N PHE A 228 29.81 -6.07 -5.82
CA PHE A 228 30.44 -5.68 -4.56
C PHE A 228 29.54 -5.94 -3.34
N ALA A 229 28.25 -6.17 -3.53
CA ALA A 229 27.35 -6.61 -2.46
C ALA A 229 27.74 -8.02 -2.00
N ARG A 230 28.29 -8.12 -0.80
CA ARG A 230 28.82 -9.37 -0.25
C ARG A 230 28.07 -9.77 1.00
N ARG A 231 28.11 -11.06 1.29
CA ARG A 231 27.67 -11.56 2.59
C ARG A 231 28.65 -11.08 3.67
N PHE A 232 28.13 -10.44 4.69
CA PHE A 232 28.84 -10.08 5.91
C PHE A 232 28.25 -10.86 7.09
N GLY A 233 29.13 -11.45 7.89
CA GLY A 233 28.69 -12.32 8.98
C GLY A 233 27.83 -13.50 8.49
N ASN A 234 26.69 -13.72 9.13
CA ASN A 234 25.76 -14.80 8.80
C ASN A 234 24.59 -14.36 7.89
N THR A 235 24.48 -13.07 7.60
CA THR A 235 23.36 -12.51 6.84
C THR A 235 23.63 -12.55 5.35
N GLN A 236 22.85 -13.35 4.61
CA GLN A 236 22.89 -13.36 3.15
C GLN A 236 22.04 -12.20 2.62
N PRO A 237 22.61 -11.28 1.83
CA PRO A 237 21.82 -10.18 1.28
C PRO A 237 20.79 -10.68 0.26
N PHE A 238 19.60 -10.10 0.32
CA PHE A 238 18.55 -10.23 -0.68
C PHE A 238 18.53 -8.93 -1.47
N LEU A 239 19.10 -8.96 -2.70
CA LEU A 239 19.22 -7.79 -3.55
C LEU A 239 17.98 -7.62 -4.41
N VAL A 240 17.37 -6.43 -4.37
CA VAL A 240 16.21 -6.07 -5.18
C VAL A 240 16.65 -5.14 -6.31
N GLY A 241 16.45 -5.58 -7.54
CA GLY A 241 16.67 -4.75 -8.73
C GLY A 241 15.50 -3.80 -8.98
N CYS A 242 15.81 -2.57 -9.38
CA CYS A 242 14.81 -1.55 -9.71
C CYS A 242 14.14 -1.88 -11.05
N GLY A 243 12.91 -2.33 -11.01
CA GLY A 243 12.11 -2.67 -12.17
C GLY A 243 11.28 -1.52 -12.72
N PRO A 244 10.24 -1.80 -13.53
CA PRO A 244 9.55 -0.82 -14.33
C PRO A 244 8.58 0.07 -13.54
N ASN A 245 8.23 1.20 -14.16
CA ASN A 245 7.02 1.92 -13.85
C ASN A 245 5.83 1.16 -14.45
N ARG A 246 4.88 0.78 -13.61
CA ARG A 246 3.69 0.00 -14.01
C ARG A 246 4.07 -1.31 -14.71
N ASP A 247 3.70 -1.47 -15.97
CA ASP A 247 3.86 -2.70 -16.76
C ASP A 247 4.73 -2.49 -18.01
N ASP A 248 5.85 -1.76 -17.86
CA ASP A 248 6.77 -1.54 -18.97
C ASP A 248 7.64 -2.78 -19.22
N ALA A 249 7.24 -3.59 -20.20
CA ALA A 249 7.97 -4.79 -20.61
C ALA A 249 9.36 -4.46 -21.18
N ASN A 250 9.54 -3.31 -21.87
CA ASN A 250 10.83 -2.92 -22.43
C ASN A 250 11.84 -2.67 -21.30
N TRP A 251 11.39 -2.08 -20.19
CA TRP A 251 12.26 -1.92 -19.02
C TRP A 251 12.71 -3.27 -18.49
N THR A 252 11.78 -4.19 -18.27
CA THR A 252 12.09 -5.53 -17.74
C THR A 252 13.04 -6.30 -18.65
N HIS A 253 12.80 -6.30 -19.96
CA HIS A 253 13.70 -6.95 -20.91
C HIS A 253 15.11 -6.33 -20.90
N GLY A 254 15.21 -5.01 -21.06
CA GLY A 254 16.50 -4.32 -21.13
C GLY A 254 17.32 -4.46 -19.84
N PHE A 255 16.65 -4.41 -18.68
CA PHE A 255 17.29 -4.67 -17.39
C PHE A 255 17.80 -6.10 -17.29
N MET A 256 16.94 -7.10 -17.51
CA MET A 256 17.28 -8.52 -17.33
C MET A 256 18.33 -9.02 -18.31
N GLU A 257 18.37 -8.50 -19.53
CA GLU A 257 19.42 -8.78 -20.51
C GLU A 257 20.79 -8.21 -20.10
N SER A 258 20.81 -7.17 -19.27
CA SER A 258 22.02 -6.44 -18.90
C SER A 258 22.62 -6.85 -17.56
N VAL A 259 21.88 -7.57 -16.70
CA VAL A 259 22.40 -8.03 -15.38
C VAL A 259 23.46 -9.14 -15.50
N GLY A 260 23.55 -9.84 -16.62
CA GLY A 260 24.49 -10.93 -16.85
C GLY A 260 24.31 -12.06 -15.82
N ASN A 261 25.40 -12.45 -15.15
CA ASN A 261 25.37 -13.49 -14.12
C ASN A 261 25.03 -12.98 -12.70
N ARG A 262 24.69 -11.71 -12.56
CA ARG A 262 24.28 -11.09 -11.28
C ARG A 262 22.78 -10.94 -11.20
N VAL A 263 22.08 -12.05 -11.27
CA VAL A 263 20.62 -12.08 -11.21
C VAL A 263 20.13 -11.56 -9.85
N PRO A 264 19.15 -10.64 -9.80
CA PRO A 264 18.59 -10.14 -8.54
C PRO A 264 17.84 -11.24 -7.79
N ASN A 265 17.74 -11.11 -6.46
CA ASN A 265 16.88 -11.99 -5.64
C ASN A 265 15.41 -11.53 -5.71
N GLY A 266 15.18 -10.24 -5.82
CA GLY A 266 13.90 -9.61 -6.06
C GLY A 266 13.96 -8.64 -7.23
N PHE A 267 12.85 -8.46 -7.92
CA PHE A 267 12.70 -7.46 -8.98
C PHE A 267 11.45 -6.65 -8.69
N SER A 268 11.63 -5.35 -8.48
CA SER A 268 10.53 -4.47 -8.09
C SER A 268 9.77 -3.92 -9.29
N PHE A 269 8.58 -3.42 -9.06
CA PHE A 269 7.87 -2.49 -9.92
C PHE A 269 6.98 -1.61 -9.06
N HIS A 270 6.59 -0.44 -9.58
CA HIS A 270 5.72 0.51 -8.88
C HIS A 270 4.42 0.69 -9.65
N PHE A 271 3.30 0.71 -8.94
CA PHE A 271 1.99 0.92 -9.56
C PHE A 271 1.05 1.67 -8.60
N TYR A 272 0.93 2.98 -8.79
CA TYR A 272 0.00 3.80 -8.03
C TYR A 272 -1.39 3.87 -8.65
N GLN A 273 -2.41 3.89 -7.80
CA GLN A 273 -3.78 4.17 -8.17
C GLN A 273 -4.02 5.68 -8.08
N ASN A 274 -3.62 6.41 -9.14
CA ASN A 274 -3.69 7.86 -9.18
C ASN A 274 -5.15 8.34 -9.22
N GLY A 275 -5.51 9.22 -8.29
CA GLY A 275 -6.79 9.93 -8.25
C GLY A 275 -6.75 11.26 -9.00
N THR A 276 -7.91 11.75 -9.38
CA THR A 276 -8.08 13.05 -10.05
C THR A 276 -8.72 14.10 -9.14
N GLN A 277 -9.05 13.72 -7.92
CA GLN A 277 -9.75 14.57 -6.94
C GLN A 277 -9.14 14.39 -5.54
N PRO A 278 -9.45 15.29 -4.57
CA PRO A 278 -8.97 15.18 -3.20
C PRO A 278 -9.41 13.88 -2.50
N PRO A 279 -8.67 13.43 -1.47
CA PRO A 279 -8.91 12.15 -0.80
C PRO A 279 -10.21 12.08 0.01
N ASP A 280 -10.74 13.20 0.42
CA ASP A 280 -11.92 13.37 1.30
C ASP A 280 -13.07 14.12 0.62
N HIS A 281 -12.92 14.43 -0.68
CA HIS A 281 -13.92 15.15 -1.48
C HIS A 281 -13.85 14.71 -2.94
N PHE A 282 -14.59 13.66 -3.26
CA PHE A 282 -14.54 13.05 -4.59
C PHE A 282 -15.94 12.61 -5.05
N THR A 283 -16.13 12.51 -6.37
CA THR A 283 -17.35 11.97 -6.97
C THR A 283 -17.24 10.45 -7.16
N PRO A 284 -18.37 9.73 -7.25
CA PRO A 284 -18.37 8.30 -7.55
C PRO A 284 -17.63 7.95 -8.85
N GLU A 285 -17.75 8.78 -9.89
CA GLU A 285 -17.08 8.55 -11.18
C GLU A 285 -15.55 8.60 -11.03
N ALA A 286 -15.03 9.61 -10.30
CA ALA A 286 -13.60 9.73 -10.03
C ALA A 286 -13.09 8.55 -9.19
N MET A 287 -13.87 8.11 -8.20
CA MET A 287 -13.58 6.93 -7.40
C MET A 287 -13.52 5.66 -8.25
N TYR A 288 -14.52 5.42 -9.10
CA TYR A 288 -14.53 4.24 -9.96
C TYR A 288 -13.43 4.25 -11.00
N ALA A 289 -13.08 5.42 -11.56
CA ALA A 289 -11.93 5.57 -12.45
C ALA A 289 -10.61 5.17 -11.74
N GLN A 290 -10.47 5.52 -10.47
CA GLN A 290 -9.34 5.12 -9.64
C GLN A 290 -9.36 3.61 -9.34
N PHE A 291 -10.52 3.04 -9.00
CA PHE A 291 -10.67 1.60 -8.73
C PHE A 291 -10.41 0.73 -9.97
N ALA A 292 -10.63 1.26 -11.18
CA ALA A 292 -10.30 0.58 -12.44
C ALA A 292 -8.80 0.36 -12.65
N LEU A 293 -7.94 1.01 -11.86
CA LEU A 293 -6.49 0.79 -11.89
C LEU A 293 -6.08 -0.53 -11.18
N PHE A 294 -6.91 -1.07 -10.27
CA PHE A 294 -6.58 -2.34 -9.60
C PHE A 294 -6.57 -3.55 -10.56
N PRO A 295 -7.57 -3.76 -11.43
CA PRO A 295 -7.46 -4.79 -12.48
C PRO A 295 -6.25 -4.61 -13.41
N GLN A 296 -5.83 -3.36 -13.70
CA GLN A 296 -4.61 -3.11 -14.46
C GLN A 296 -3.37 -3.52 -13.68
N THR A 297 -3.33 -3.24 -12.37
CA THR A 297 -2.25 -3.69 -11.49
C THR A 297 -2.19 -5.20 -11.41
N GLU A 298 -3.33 -5.89 -11.32
CA GLU A 298 -3.40 -7.36 -11.32
C GLU A 298 -2.87 -7.95 -12.63
N ALA A 299 -3.25 -7.36 -13.77
CA ALA A 299 -2.70 -7.73 -15.08
C ALA A 299 -1.18 -7.51 -15.16
N ALA A 300 -0.69 -6.39 -14.61
CA ALA A 300 0.75 -6.10 -14.53
C ALA A 300 1.51 -7.15 -13.70
N ILE A 301 0.97 -7.58 -12.56
CA ILE A 301 1.57 -8.66 -11.75
C ILE A 301 1.73 -9.94 -12.59
N VAL A 302 0.67 -10.34 -13.28
CA VAL A 302 0.67 -11.55 -14.11
C VAL A 302 1.66 -11.43 -15.26
N HIS A 303 1.68 -10.29 -15.95
CA HIS A 303 2.56 -10.06 -17.09
C HIS A 303 4.03 -9.95 -16.66
N GLN A 304 4.35 -9.15 -15.66
CA GLN A 304 5.73 -9.03 -15.15
C GLN A 304 6.25 -10.36 -14.62
N ARG A 305 5.42 -11.17 -13.96
CA ARG A 305 5.80 -12.53 -13.56
C ARG A 305 6.11 -13.41 -14.77
N ALA A 306 5.29 -13.37 -15.80
CA ALA A 306 5.53 -14.14 -17.02
C ALA A 306 6.82 -13.71 -17.75
N LEU A 307 7.13 -12.41 -17.80
CA LEU A 307 8.39 -11.91 -18.33
C LEU A 307 9.59 -12.45 -17.53
N LEU A 308 9.53 -12.37 -16.20
CA LEU A 308 10.59 -12.88 -15.33
C LEU A 308 10.76 -14.40 -15.45
N ASP A 309 9.68 -15.17 -15.62
CA ASP A 309 9.73 -16.63 -15.82
C ASP A 309 10.52 -17.00 -17.08
N GLY A 310 10.54 -16.12 -18.10
CA GLY A 310 11.39 -16.28 -19.28
C GLY A 310 12.89 -16.19 -19.00
N TYR A 311 13.31 -15.40 -18.02
CA TYR A 311 14.71 -15.24 -17.61
C TYR A 311 15.09 -16.17 -16.44
N ASP A 312 14.14 -16.53 -15.59
CA ASP A 312 14.32 -17.38 -14.42
C ASP A 312 13.20 -18.45 -14.33
N PRO A 313 13.26 -19.50 -15.16
CA PRO A 313 12.26 -20.57 -15.12
C PRO A 313 12.15 -21.27 -13.75
N GLY A 314 13.16 -21.17 -12.92
CA GLY A 314 13.18 -21.70 -11.54
C GLY A 314 12.46 -20.81 -10.52
N ARG A 315 11.94 -19.65 -10.92
CA ARG A 315 11.21 -18.69 -10.07
C ARG A 315 11.95 -18.31 -8.79
N ARG A 316 13.26 -18.13 -8.86
CA ARG A 316 14.10 -17.69 -7.74
C ARG A 316 14.01 -16.18 -7.53
N ILE A 317 13.68 -15.42 -8.59
CA ILE A 317 13.48 -13.96 -8.52
C ILE A 317 12.08 -13.70 -7.96
N GLY A 318 12.03 -13.10 -6.78
CA GLY A 318 10.76 -12.62 -6.20
C GLY A 318 10.24 -11.39 -6.94
N LEU A 319 8.98 -11.39 -7.40
CA LEU A 319 8.34 -10.19 -7.92
C LEU A 319 7.83 -9.33 -6.75
N ILE A 320 8.22 -8.06 -6.74
CA ILE A 320 7.94 -7.13 -5.64
C ILE A 320 7.17 -5.93 -6.16
N LEU A 321 5.98 -5.67 -5.60
CA LEU A 321 5.29 -4.39 -5.81
C LEU A 321 5.76 -3.42 -4.72
N ASP A 322 6.87 -2.75 -5.00
CA ASP A 322 7.66 -2.03 -3.99
C ASP A 322 7.03 -0.70 -3.56
N GLU A 323 6.16 -0.16 -4.42
CA GLU A 323 5.31 0.98 -4.11
C GLU A 323 3.93 0.82 -4.76
N TRP A 324 2.88 0.94 -3.92
CA TRP A 324 1.50 0.94 -4.36
C TRP A 324 0.63 1.75 -3.41
N GLY A 325 -0.58 2.05 -3.82
CA GLY A 325 -1.57 2.76 -3.03
C GLY A 325 -2.18 3.93 -3.79
N VAL A 326 -3.14 4.56 -3.15
CA VAL A 326 -3.87 5.69 -3.71
C VAL A 326 -3.01 6.95 -3.63
N TRP A 327 -2.81 7.57 -4.80
CA TRP A 327 -2.16 8.88 -4.92
C TRP A 327 -3.18 9.89 -5.46
N ASP A 328 -3.75 10.69 -4.58
CA ASP A 328 -4.76 11.68 -4.91
C ASP A 328 -4.16 13.04 -5.30
N GLN A 329 -5.01 13.89 -5.88
CA GLN A 329 -4.64 15.29 -6.07
C GLN A 329 -4.66 16.01 -4.72
N ILE A 330 -3.48 16.22 -4.17
CA ILE A 330 -3.30 16.99 -2.94
C ILE A 330 -2.78 18.37 -3.32
N PRO A 331 -3.33 19.45 -2.76
CA PRO A 331 -2.68 20.75 -2.85
C PRO A 331 -1.25 20.61 -2.30
N ARG A 332 -0.26 20.86 -3.11
CA ARG A 332 1.13 20.99 -2.67
C ARG A 332 1.25 22.27 -1.85
N SER A 333 0.72 22.26 -0.64
CA SER A 333 0.74 23.40 0.25
C SER A 333 1.95 23.28 1.17
N GLY A 334 3.05 23.90 0.75
CA GLY A 334 4.21 24.17 1.58
C GLY A 334 5.02 22.96 2.04
N PRO A 335 6.24 23.22 2.51
CA PRO A 335 7.21 22.21 2.90
C PRO A 335 6.76 21.33 4.08
N GLU A 336 5.93 21.82 4.95
CA GLU A 336 5.50 21.09 6.14
C GLU A 336 4.50 19.95 5.88
N ARG A 337 3.94 19.87 4.66
CA ARG A 337 2.86 18.93 4.32
C ARG A 337 3.09 18.07 3.09
N GLY A 338 4.30 18.03 2.54
CA GLY A 338 4.62 17.30 1.32
C GLY A 338 3.87 15.97 1.17
N LEU A 339 2.95 15.90 0.23
CA LEU A 339 2.07 14.77 -0.07
C LEU A 339 1.24 14.25 1.13
N TRP A 340 1.02 15.07 2.17
CA TRP A 340 0.11 14.70 3.26
C TRP A 340 -1.28 14.45 2.70
N GLN A 341 -1.84 13.29 3.01
CA GLN A 341 -3.10 12.86 2.43
C GLN A 341 -3.99 12.25 3.50
N GLN A 342 -5.25 12.73 3.58
CA GLN A 342 -6.26 12.09 4.40
C GLN A 342 -6.65 10.73 3.81
N SER A 343 -7.12 9.83 4.66
CA SER A 343 -7.58 8.49 4.26
C SER A 343 -9.06 8.35 4.61
N SER A 344 -9.92 8.37 3.59
CA SER A 344 -11.36 8.19 3.73
C SER A 344 -11.76 6.71 3.64
N LEU A 345 -13.06 6.42 3.77
CA LEU A 345 -13.61 5.06 3.58
C LEU A 345 -13.23 4.49 2.20
N ARG A 346 -13.17 5.34 1.15
CA ARG A 346 -12.65 4.96 -0.17
C ARG A 346 -11.24 4.36 -0.08
N SER A 347 -10.36 4.93 0.75
CA SER A 347 -8.99 4.43 0.90
C SER A 347 -8.95 3.04 1.54
N ALA A 348 -9.88 2.73 2.47
CA ALA A 348 -10.02 1.38 3.01
C ALA A 348 -10.50 0.39 1.95
N VAL A 349 -11.48 0.78 1.14
CA VAL A 349 -11.97 -0.04 0.00
C VAL A 349 -10.83 -0.27 -1.00
N ALA A 350 -10.08 0.77 -1.36
CA ALA A 350 -8.90 0.67 -2.23
C ALA A 350 -7.85 -0.30 -1.66
N ALA A 351 -7.51 -0.18 -0.36
CA ALA A 351 -6.60 -1.11 0.29
C ALA A 351 -7.14 -2.55 0.25
N GLY A 352 -8.44 -2.74 0.48
CA GLY A 352 -9.09 -4.04 0.40
C GLY A 352 -9.05 -4.65 -1.02
N LEU A 353 -9.22 -3.83 -2.07
CA LEU A 353 -9.08 -4.27 -3.47
C LEU A 353 -7.64 -4.75 -3.74
N GLY A 354 -6.63 -3.98 -3.30
CA GLY A 354 -5.22 -4.33 -3.44
C GLY A 354 -4.86 -5.62 -2.69
N LEU A 355 -5.20 -5.71 -1.40
CA LEU A 355 -4.89 -6.88 -0.57
C LEU A 355 -5.59 -8.16 -1.05
N ASN A 356 -6.85 -8.07 -1.51
CA ASN A 356 -7.53 -9.20 -2.16
C ASN A 356 -6.80 -9.65 -3.44
N MET A 357 -6.35 -8.70 -4.25
CA MET A 357 -5.57 -8.97 -5.46
C MET A 357 -4.25 -9.68 -5.11
N PHE A 358 -3.51 -9.24 -4.10
CA PHE A 358 -2.26 -9.89 -3.70
C PHE A 358 -2.50 -11.33 -3.23
N ASN A 359 -3.56 -11.55 -2.46
CA ASN A 359 -3.93 -12.91 -2.03
C ASN A 359 -4.26 -13.81 -3.22
N ARG A 360 -4.98 -13.30 -4.26
CA ARG A 360 -5.27 -14.07 -5.48
C ARG A 360 -4.02 -14.35 -6.33
N GLN A 361 -2.98 -13.54 -6.19
CA GLN A 361 -1.71 -13.66 -6.93
C GLN A 361 -0.55 -14.14 -6.03
N ALA A 362 -0.86 -14.87 -4.95
CA ALA A 362 0.11 -15.28 -3.93
C ALA A 362 1.23 -16.18 -4.48
N ASP A 363 1.01 -16.89 -5.58
CA ASP A 363 2.02 -17.69 -6.28
C ASP A 363 2.99 -16.87 -7.14
N LYS A 364 2.74 -15.57 -7.32
CA LYS A 364 3.50 -14.68 -8.22
C LYS A 364 4.29 -13.62 -7.47
N LEU A 365 3.79 -13.18 -6.33
CA LEU A 365 4.35 -12.07 -5.55
C LEU A 365 5.29 -12.58 -4.44
N TYR A 366 6.25 -11.73 -4.08
CA TYR A 366 7.14 -11.94 -2.94
C TYR A 366 6.88 -10.92 -1.82
N MET A 367 6.67 -9.64 -2.16
CA MET A 367 6.50 -8.52 -1.22
C MET A 367 5.66 -7.42 -1.87
N CYS A 368 4.91 -6.65 -1.04
CA CYS A 368 4.18 -5.47 -1.49
C CYS A 368 4.30 -4.38 -0.41
N ASN A 369 4.77 -3.18 -0.75
CA ASN A 369 4.98 -2.10 0.20
C ASN A 369 4.03 -0.93 -0.10
N ILE A 370 3.07 -0.69 0.81
CA ILE A 370 2.16 0.44 0.65
C ILE A 370 2.89 1.77 0.89
N ALA A 371 2.62 2.74 0.07
CA ALA A 371 3.16 4.09 0.17
C ALA A 371 2.12 5.05 0.79
N GLN A 372 2.40 5.65 1.97
CA GLN A 372 3.53 5.36 2.84
C GLN A 372 2.99 5.02 4.25
N MET A 373 3.90 4.74 5.19
CA MET A 373 3.48 4.32 6.54
C MET A 373 2.75 5.42 7.31
N VAL A 374 3.27 6.66 7.28
CA VAL A 374 2.78 7.78 8.10
C VAL A 374 2.63 9.04 7.26
N ASN A 375 1.51 9.73 7.39
CA ASN A 375 1.19 11.06 6.86
C ASN A 375 1.13 11.20 5.34
N VAL A 376 1.91 10.43 4.62
CA VAL A 376 2.16 10.63 3.18
C VAL A 376 1.36 9.62 2.36
N LEU A 377 0.68 10.10 1.31
CA LEU A 377 -0.13 9.29 0.41
C LEU A 377 -1.17 8.43 1.17
N GLN A 378 -1.33 7.16 0.82
CA GLN A 378 -2.28 6.26 1.50
C GLN A 378 -1.69 5.70 2.80
N SER A 379 -1.47 6.56 3.79
CA SER A 379 -0.85 6.17 5.04
C SER A 379 -1.80 5.42 5.99
N VAL A 380 -1.21 4.59 6.86
CA VAL A 380 -1.96 3.87 7.90
C VAL A 380 -2.17 4.72 9.15
N ILE A 381 -1.33 5.72 9.39
CA ILE A 381 -1.43 6.63 10.54
C ILE A 381 -1.23 8.07 10.06
N LEU A 382 -2.02 9.00 10.61
CA LEU A 382 -1.78 10.42 10.49
C LEU A 382 -1.36 11.01 11.84
N THR A 383 -0.49 12.01 11.80
CA THR A 383 -0.09 12.84 12.96
C THR A 383 -0.41 14.30 12.69
N ASP A 384 -0.61 15.08 13.73
CA ASP A 384 -0.91 16.51 13.66
C ASP A 384 0.33 17.40 13.50
N GLY A 385 1.43 16.81 13.02
CA GLY A 385 2.67 17.49 12.68
C GLY A 385 3.77 17.38 13.74
N PRO A 386 4.89 18.09 13.54
CA PRO A 386 6.10 17.91 14.34
C PRO A 386 5.99 18.46 15.77
N THR A 387 5.01 19.30 16.05
CA THR A 387 4.78 19.91 17.37
C THR A 387 3.48 19.44 18.02
N GLY A 388 2.61 18.77 17.27
CA GLY A 388 1.34 18.26 17.76
C GLY A 388 1.48 16.87 18.40
N GLY A 389 0.68 16.62 19.44
CA GLY A 389 0.72 15.36 20.21
C GLY A 389 -0.30 14.32 19.75
N LYS A 390 -1.18 14.66 18.79
CA LYS A 390 -2.26 13.77 18.35
C LYS A 390 -1.80 12.86 17.20
N SER A 391 -2.31 11.64 17.17
CA SER A 391 -2.25 10.74 16.03
C SER A 391 -3.59 10.04 15.82
N VAL A 392 -3.81 9.51 14.63
CA VAL A 392 -5.05 8.80 14.31
C VAL A 392 -4.77 7.60 13.39
N ARG A 393 -5.34 6.46 13.71
CA ARG A 393 -5.40 5.28 12.83
C ARG A 393 -6.36 5.56 11.69
N THR A 394 -5.88 5.50 10.48
CA THR A 394 -6.69 5.78 9.29
C THR A 394 -7.61 4.61 8.95
N THR A 395 -8.46 4.82 7.98
CA THR A 395 -9.30 3.75 7.41
C THR A 395 -8.44 2.66 6.74
N THR A 396 -7.29 3.05 6.16
CA THR A 396 -6.30 2.12 5.60
C THR A 396 -5.70 1.21 6.68
N TYR A 397 -5.39 1.74 7.87
CA TYR A 397 -4.94 0.92 9.02
C TYR A 397 -5.92 -0.21 9.31
N TRP A 398 -7.22 0.13 9.37
CA TRP A 398 -8.26 -0.84 9.69
C TRP A 398 -8.47 -1.87 8.58
N ALA A 399 -8.29 -1.48 7.30
CA ALA A 399 -8.29 -2.44 6.20
C ALA A 399 -7.15 -3.46 6.37
N PHE A 400 -5.93 -3.02 6.66
CA PHE A 400 -4.81 -3.93 6.93
C PHE A 400 -5.05 -4.84 8.14
N MET A 401 -5.69 -4.34 9.20
CA MET A 401 -6.09 -5.15 10.36
C MET A 401 -7.10 -6.24 9.99
N LEU A 402 -8.08 -5.93 9.12
CA LEU A 402 -9.06 -6.90 8.62
C LEU A 402 -8.39 -8.00 7.76
N PHE A 403 -7.33 -7.67 7.04
CA PHE A 403 -6.60 -8.64 6.20
C PHE A 403 -5.49 -9.39 6.94
N LYS A 404 -5.06 -8.93 8.11
CA LYS A 404 -4.01 -9.58 8.92
C LYS A 404 -4.20 -11.09 9.12
N PRO A 405 -5.43 -11.63 9.31
CA PRO A 405 -5.64 -13.06 9.49
C PRO A 405 -5.22 -13.96 8.31
N HIS A 406 -5.04 -13.41 7.11
CA HIS A 406 -4.57 -14.18 5.95
C HIS A 406 -3.08 -14.54 6.00
N ARG A 407 -2.28 -13.77 6.72
CA ARG A 407 -0.81 -13.89 6.73
C ARG A 407 -0.35 -15.29 7.13
N GLY A 408 0.54 -15.87 6.35
CA GLY A 408 1.09 -17.20 6.56
C GLY A 408 0.18 -18.37 6.18
N LYS A 409 -1.07 -18.09 5.79
CA LYS A 409 -2.00 -19.11 5.31
C LYS A 409 -1.86 -19.33 3.80
N THR A 410 -2.34 -20.46 3.31
CA THR A 410 -2.38 -20.75 1.88
C THR A 410 -3.61 -20.12 1.24
N ALA A 411 -3.39 -19.23 0.27
CA ALA A 411 -4.46 -18.66 -0.55
C ALA A 411 -5.12 -19.77 -1.37
N VAL A 412 -6.43 -19.69 -1.50
CA VAL A 412 -7.24 -20.65 -2.29
C VAL A 412 -8.01 -19.93 -3.37
N LYS A 413 -8.31 -20.64 -4.44
CA LYS A 413 -9.03 -20.10 -5.60
C LYS A 413 -10.43 -19.62 -5.21
N VAL A 414 -10.81 -18.46 -5.74
CA VAL A 414 -12.15 -17.88 -5.59
C VAL A 414 -12.72 -17.51 -6.96
N GLU A 415 -14.04 -17.58 -7.09
CA GLU A 415 -14.78 -17.20 -8.29
C GLU A 415 -16.01 -16.39 -7.90
N THR A 416 -16.48 -15.51 -8.79
CA THR A 416 -17.73 -14.73 -8.59
C THR A 416 -18.42 -14.48 -9.92
N ASP A 417 -19.76 -14.39 -9.89
CA ASP A 417 -20.61 -13.97 -11.00
C ASP A 417 -20.81 -12.43 -11.06
N ALA A 418 -20.16 -11.69 -10.17
CA ALA A 418 -20.27 -10.25 -10.12
C ALA A 418 -19.60 -9.61 -11.35
N ALA A 419 -20.41 -9.10 -12.27
CA ALA A 419 -19.90 -8.34 -13.42
C ALA A 419 -19.20 -7.06 -12.95
N PRO A 420 -18.13 -6.63 -13.63
CA PRO A 420 -17.51 -5.33 -13.37
C PRO A 420 -18.50 -4.17 -13.45
N LEU A 421 -18.16 -3.04 -12.84
CA LEU A 421 -18.96 -1.81 -12.92
C LEU A 421 -18.66 -1.09 -14.24
N PRO A 422 -19.67 -0.77 -15.06
CA PRO A 422 -19.44 -0.03 -16.28
C PRO A 422 -18.89 1.37 -15.94
N LEU A 423 -17.79 1.75 -16.60
CA LEU A 423 -17.30 3.12 -16.57
C LEU A 423 -18.05 3.93 -17.64
N ASP A 424 -18.70 5.02 -17.21
CA ASP A 424 -19.25 5.99 -18.15
C ASP A 424 -18.09 6.78 -18.80
N THR A 425 -17.60 6.29 -19.95
CA THR A 425 -16.45 6.88 -20.65
C THR A 425 -16.77 8.24 -21.31
N ALA A 426 -18.03 8.69 -21.22
CA ALA A 426 -18.47 9.95 -21.79
C ALA A 426 -17.94 11.20 -21.05
N SER A 427 -17.50 11.06 -19.79
CA SER A 427 -17.02 12.17 -18.95
C SER A 427 -15.48 12.24 -18.81
N GLY A 428 -14.75 11.30 -19.37
CA GLY A 428 -13.28 11.25 -19.31
C GLY A 428 -12.62 12.22 -20.29
N GLY A 429 -11.89 13.20 -19.74
CA GLY A 429 -11.21 14.27 -20.45
C GLY A 429 -10.36 13.82 -21.65
N ARG A 430 -10.31 14.68 -22.66
CA ARG A 430 -9.43 14.63 -23.83
C ARG A 430 -7.95 14.47 -23.41
N GLY A 431 -7.46 13.25 -23.36
CA GLY A 431 -6.06 13.03 -22.99
C GLY A 431 -5.58 11.61 -23.26
N GLY A 432 -5.63 11.18 -24.49
CA GLY A 432 -5.01 9.93 -24.92
C GLY A 432 -5.49 9.58 -26.33
N ARG A 433 -4.67 9.86 -27.36
CA ARG A 433 -4.84 9.24 -28.69
C ARG A 433 -4.65 7.73 -28.51
N GLY A 434 -5.72 7.04 -28.09
CA GLY A 434 -5.80 5.59 -28.20
C GLY A 434 -5.72 5.25 -29.69
N GLY A 435 -4.64 4.59 -30.10
CA GLY A 435 -4.54 4.02 -31.43
C GLY A 435 -5.72 3.09 -31.70
N ARG A 436 -6.23 3.05 -32.92
CA ARG A 436 -7.27 2.10 -33.34
C ARG A 436 -6.77 0.69 -33.01
N GLY A 437 -7.46 -0.01 -32.07
CA GLY A 437 -7.15 -1.38 -31.66
C GLY A 437 -6.65 -1.57 -30.25
N ALA A 438 -6.56 -0.52 -29.41
CA ALA A 438 -6.30 -0.70 -27.98
C ALA A 438 -7.48 -1.44 -27.33
N PRO A 439 -7.23 -2.44 -26.47
CA PRO A 439 -8.29 -3.10 -25.71
C PRO A 439 -9.02 -2.05 -24.83
N PRO A 440 -10.33 -2.27 -24.56
CA PRO A 440 -11.06 -1.37 -23.65
C PRO A 440 -10.37 -1.29 -22.31
N ALA A 441 -10.40 -0.12 -21.67
CA ALA A 441 -9.85 0.06 -20.33
C ALA A 441 -10.56 -0.91 -19.37
N PRO A 442 -9.84 -1.61 -18.48
CA PRO A 442 -10.45 -2.48 -17.49
C PRO A 442 -11.45 -1.72 -16.63
N GLU A 443 -12.59 -2.34 -16.36
CA GLU A 443 -13.63 -1.79 -15.50
C GLU A 443 -13.37 -2.15 -14.03
N PRO A 444 -13.76 -1.30 -13.06
CA PRO A 444 -13.60 -1.62 -11.63
C PRO A 444 -14.47 -2.83 -11.24
N PRO A 445 -14.02 -3.68 -10.32
CA PRO A 445 -14.84 -4.78 -9.85
C PRO A 445 -16.08 -4.27 -9.10
N SER A 446 -17.23 -4.94 -9.26
CA SER A 446 -18.40 -4.67 -8.41
C SER A 446 -18.38 -5.44 -7.09
N LEU A 447 -17.57 -6.50 -7.00
CA LEU A 447 -17.27 -7.29 -5.81
C LEU A 447 -15.82 -7.77 -5.93
N SER A 448 -15.04 -7.63 -4.87
CA SER A 448 -13.71 -8.25 -4.78
C SER A 448 -13.66 -9.17 -3.57
N LEU A 449 -13.06 -10.34 -3.77
CA LEU A 449 -12.88 -11.31 -2.68
C LEU A 449 -11.56 -12.06 -2.83
N SER A 450 -11.08 -12.56 -1.69
CA SER A 450 -10.01 -13.56 -1.59
C SER A 450 -10.27 -14.48 -0.42
N ALA A 451 -9.66 -15.67 -0.44
CA ALA A 451 -9.73 -16.59 0.67
C ALA A 451 -8.38 -17.27 0.90
N SER A 452 -8.12 -17.66 2.15
CA SER A 452 -6.95 -18.45 2.52
C SER A 452 -7.32 -19.46 3.61
N ARG A 453 -6.57 -20.55 3.69
CA ARG A 453 -6.82 -21.64 4.64
C ARG A 453 -5.56 -22.10 5.33
N GLN A 454 -5.71 -22.48 6.59
CA GLN A 454 -4.71 -23.24 7.35
C GLN A 454 -5.41 -24.21 8.30
N GLY A 455 -5.24 -25.50 8.09
CA GLY A 455 -5.94 -26.53 8.86
C GLY A 455 -7.45 -26.39 8.79
N SER A 456 -8.11 -26.25 9.93
CA SER A 456 -9.56 -26.06 10.06
C SER A 456 -10.01 -24.61 10.01
N GLU A 457 -9.12 -23.66 9.81
CA GLU A 457 -9.47 -22.23 9.72
C GLU A 457 -9.41 -21.75 8.28
N LEU A 458 -10.49 -21.18 7.78
CA LEU A 458 -10.60 -20.50 6.50
C LEU A 458 -10.93 -19.04 6.75
N ILE A 459 -10.17 -18.14 6.13
CA ILE A 459 -10.40 -16.71 6.15
C ILE A 459 -10.89 -16.30 4.77
N ALA A 460 -11.97 -15.53 4.71
CA ALA A 460 -12.46 -14.91 3.49
C ALA A 460 -12.64 -13.41 3.71
N THR A 461 -12.14 -12.59 2.77
CA THR A 461 -12.35 -11.15 2.77
C THR A 461 -13.18 -10.76 1.57
N PHE A 462 -14.14 -9.86 1.81
CA PHE A 462 -15.08 -9.34 0.82
C PHE A 462 -15.01 -7.83 0.81
N VAL A 463 -15.02 -7.25 -0.38
CA VAL A 463 -15.06 -5.79 -0.58
C VAL A 463 -16.21 -5.47 -1.52
N ASN A 464 -17.17 -4.68 -1.04
CA ASN A 464 -18.20 -4.05 -1.86
C ASN A 464 -17.75 -2.62 -2.19
N PRO A 465 -17.24 -2.33 -3.39
CA PRO A 465 -16.77 -1.00 -3.77
C PRO A 465 -17.90 -0.09 -4.27
N ARG A 466 -19.14 -0.57 -4.36
CA ARG A 466 -20.27 0.23 -4.81
C ARG A 466 -20.63 1.28 -3.75
N HIS A 467 -20.85 2.52 -4.19
CA HIS A 467 -21.27 3.61 -3.29
C HIS A 467 -22.79 3.65 -3.07
N ASP A 468 -23.55 2.99 -3.92
CA ASP A 468 -25.01 3.16 -4.10
C ASP A 468 -25.83 1.91 -3.80
N GLN A 469 -25.18 0.77 -3.49
CA GLN A 469 -25.92 -0.48 -3.42
C GLN A 469 -25.30 -1.46 -2.41
N ASP A 470 -26.15 -1.96 -1.51
CA ASP A 470 -25.83 -3.11 -0.68
C ASP A 470 -25.81 -4.40 -1.51
N MET A 471 -25.07 -5.39 -1.06
CA MET A 471 -24.89 -6.63 -1.77
C MET A 471 -24.96 -7.82 -0.83
N THR A 472 -25.84 -8.78 -1.12
CA THR A 472 -25.80 -10.09 -0.47
C THR A 472 -24.99 -11.06 -1.33
N VAL A 473 -23.98 -11.69 -0.73
CA VAL A 473 -23.14 -12.69 -1.37
C VAL A 473 -23.52 -14.06 -0.82
N ASP A 474 -24.03 -14.92 -1.73
CA ASP A 474 -24.22 -16.34 -1.47
C ASP A 474 -22.94 -17.07 -1.96
N CYS A 475 -22.11 -17.53 -1.02
CA CYS A 475 -20.81 -18.12 -1.30
C CYS A 475 -20.82 -19.61 -1.03
N ALA A 476 -20.58 -20.42 -2.07
CA ALA A 476 -20.41 -21.85 -1.92
C ALA A 476 -18.97 -22.18 -1.48
N LEU A 477 -18.85 -23.12 -0.53
CA LEU A 477 -17.57 -23.67 -0.09
C LEU A 477 -17.38 -25.03 -0.77
N ARG A 478 -16.37 -25.15 -1.64
CA ARG A 478 -15.96 -26.42 -2.23
C ARG A 478 -14.75 -26.98 -1.50
N GLY A 479 -14.78 -28.28 -1.21
CA GLY A 479 -13.69 -28.93 -0.48
C GLY A 479 -13.65 -28.59 1.01
N ALA A 480 -14.71 -27.97 1.56
CA ALA A 480 -14.83 -27.68 2.98
C ALA A 480 -16.31 -27.58 3.40
N SER A 481 -16.56 -27.79 4.70
CA SER A 481 -17.87 -27.61 5.31
C SER A 481 -17.76 -26.68 6.52
N ALA A 482 -18.53 -25.60 6.55
CA ALA A 482 -18.54 -24.65 7.65
C ALA A 482 -19.23 -25.25 8.89
N LYS A 483 -18.58 -25.10 10.04
CA LYS A 483 -19.10 -25.44 11.37
C LYS A 483 -19.58 -24.18 12.12
N SER A 484 -18.85 -23.11 11.96
CA SER A 484 -19.18 -21.79 12.52
C SER A 484 -18.48 -20.69 11.73
N ALA A 485 -19.01 -19.48 11.78
CA ALA A 485 -18.36 -18.30 11.22
C ALA A 485 -18.55 -17.09 12.11
N ARG A 486 -17.63 -16.14 12.01
CA ARG A 486 -17.72 -14.80 12.59
C ARG A 486 -17.21 -13.79 11.57
N ALA A 487 -17.82 -12.61 11.56
CA ALA A 487 -17.41 -11.56 10.64
C ALA A 487 -17.13 -10.26 11.38
N GLN A 488 -16.26 -9.46 10.79
CA GLN A 488 -16.03 -8.05 11.12
C GLN A 488 -16.13 -7.23 9.83
N ILE A 489 -16.66 -6.02 9.93
CA ILE A 489 -16.85 -5.12 8.81
C ILE A 489 -16.41 -3.70 9.15
N LEU A 490 -15.81 -3.04 8.16
CA LEU A 490 -15.54 -1.61 8.14
C LEU A 490 -16.48 -0.98 7.12
N HIS A 491 -17.32 -0.06 7.56
CA HIS A 491 -18.34 0.60 6.76
C HIS A 491 -18.79 1.91 7.41
N ASP A 492 -19.22 2.88 6.60
CA ASP A 492 -19.96 4.09 6.97
C ASP A 492 -20.92 4.41 5.82
N SER A 493 -22.01 5.10 6.10
CA SER A 493 -22.97 5.56 5.07
C SER A 493 -22.44 6.71 4.21
N ASP A 494 -21.38 7.37 4.65
CA ASP A 494 -20.68 8.44 3.95
C ASP A 494 -19.35 7.90 3.37
N MET A 495 -19.26 7.83 2.05
CA MET A 495 -18.06 7.35 1.36
C MET A 495 -16.82 8.24 1.59
N ASN A 496 -17.03 9.51 1.99
CA ASN A 496 -15.97 10.46 2.36
C ASN A 496 -15.61 10.41 3.86
N ALA A 497 -16.26 9.55 4.65
CA ALA A 497 -15.99 9.41 6.07
C ALA A 497 -14.52 9.16 6.35
N CYS A 498 -13.95 9.90 7.29
CA CYS A 498 -12.56 9.81 7.72
C CYS A 498 -12.48 9.67 9.25
N ASN A 499 -11.42 9.04 9.73
CA ASN A 499 -10.96 9.24 11.09
C ASN A 499 -10.16 10.54 11.14
N THR A 500 -10.47 11.40 12.11
CA THR A 500 -9.81 12.70 12.30
C THR A 500 -9.23 12.81 13.69
N PHE A 501 -8.36 13.80 13.94
CA PHE A 501 -7.78 14.02 15.27
C PHE A 501 -8.82 14.36 16.35
N ASP A 502 -10.00 14.85 15.95
CA ASP A 502 -11.10 15.17 16.87
C ASP A 502 -12.14 14.04 16.96
N ASN A 503 -12.17 13.13 15.97
CA ASN A 503 -13.00 11.93 15.97
C ASN A 503 -12.20 10.72 15.46
N PRO A 504 -11.27 10.19 16.26
CA PRO A 504 -10.27 9.19 15.82
C PRO A 504 -10.84 7.79 15.59
N ASP A 505 -12.01 7.50 16.13
CA ASP A 505 -12.62 6.16 16.12
C ASP A 505 -13.98 6.14 15.40
N ARG A 506 -14.28 7.13 14.52
CA ARG A 506 -15.51 7.15 13.70
C ARG A 506 -15.63 5.85 12.90
N LEU A 507 -14.54 5.43 12.29
CA LEU A 507 -14.45 4.22 11.49
C LEU A 507 -13.48 3.24 12.17
N ALA A 508 -14.03 2.13 12.62
CA ALA A 508 -13.28 0.96 13.10
C ALA A 508 -14.07 -0.30 12.77
N PRO A 509 -13.44 -1.46 12.60
CA PRO A 509 -14.14 -2.72 12.36
C PRO A 509 -15.12 -3.04 13.48
N LYS A 510 -16.33 -3.49 13.10
CA LYS A 510 -17.40 -3.89 14.02
C LYS A 510 -17.80 -5.34 13.73
N PRO A 511 -18.32 -6.08 14.73
CA PRO A 511 -18.97 -7.36 14.47
C PRO A 511 -20.06 -7.22 13.42
N HIS A 512 -20.19 -8.25 12.57
CA HIS A 512 -21.17 -8.25 11.48
C HIS A 512 -21.81 -9.65 11.35
N ASP A 513 -23.07 -9.68 10.92
CA ASP A 513 -23.80 -10.92 10.79
C ASP A 513 -23.35 -11.70 9.56
N VAL A 514 -23.15 -12.99 9.76
CA VAL A 514 -22.82 -13.94 8.71
C VAL A 514 -23.49 -15.28 9.02
N ALA A 515 -24.16 -15.85 8.02
CA ALA A 515 -24.69 -17.20 8.12
C ALA A 515 -23.73 -18.19 7.46
N ALA A 516 -23.44 -19.29 8.13
CA ALA A 516 -22.57 -20.36 7.63
C ALA A 516 -23.16 -21.72 8.05
N GLU A 517 -23.50 -22.53 7.07
CA GLU A 517 -24.08 -23.85 7.28
C GLU A 517 -23.63 -24.81 6.16
N GLY A 518 -23.03 -25.92 6.55
CA GLY A 518 -22.56 -26.91 5.60
C GLY A 518 -21.59 -26.30 4.58
N ASN A 519 -21.90 -26.38 3.32
CA ASN A 519 -21.07 -25.84 2.24
C ASN A 519 -21.50 -24.43 1.78
N SER A 520 -22.24 -23.70 2.60
CA SER A 520 -22.76 -22.36 2.29
C SER A 520 -22.30 -21.32 3.31
N LEU A 521 -21.93 -20.16 2.79
CA LEU A 521 -21.64 -18.94 3.55
C LEU A 521 -22.44 -17.79 2.93
N LYS A 522 -23.18 -17.04 3.75
CA LYS A 522 -23.98 -15.91 3.28
C LYS A 522 -23.68 -14.67 4.10
N ILE A 523 -23.35 -13.57 3.43
CA ILE A 523 -23.05 -12.28 4.04
C ILE A 523 -23.71 -11.15 3.25
N THR A 524 -24.25 -10.14 3.94
CA THR A 524 -24.72 -8.90 3.33
C THR A 524 -23.71 -7.80 3.57
N LEU A 525 -23.22 -7.20 2.51
CA LEU A 525 -22.19 -6.17 2.48
C LEU A 525 -22.86 -4.83 2.18
N PRO A 526 -22.94 -3.89 3.11
CA PRO A 526 -23.35 -2.52 2.81
C PRO A 526 -22.49 -1.91 1.69
N ALA A 527 -23.04 -0.88 1.04
CA ALA A 527 -22.26 -0.07 0.10
C ALA A 527 -20.95 0.42 0.74
N MET A 528 -19.87 0.50 -0.03
CA MET A 528 -18.55 0.94 0.46
C MET A 528 -18.12 0.21 1.74
N SER A 529 -17.96 -1.12 1.65
CA SER A 529 -17.56 -1.92 2.83
C SER A 529 -16.41 -2.88 2.56
N VAL A 530 -15.66 -3.14 3.63
CA VAL A 530 -14.61 -4.16 3.69
C VAL A 530 -14.93 -5.11 4.84
N ALA A 531 -15.12 -6.39 4.56
CA ALA A 531 -15.48 -7.39 5.55
C ALA A 531 -14.50 -8.56 5.55
N THR A 532 -14.22 -9.08 6.76
CA THR A 532 -13.45 -10.32 6.95
C THR A 532 -14.30 -11.33 7.68
N VAL A 533 -14.35 -12.53 7.15
CA VAL A 533 -15.04 -13.68 7.73
C VAL A 533 -14.03 -14.76 8.10
N THR A 534 -14.04 -15.16 9.36
CA THR A 534 -13.31 -16.34 9.85
C THR A 534 -14.28 -17.50 9.94
N VAL A 535 -14.01 -18.58 9.22
CA VAL A 535 -14.84 -19.78 9.18
C VAL A 535 -14.07 -20.94 9.79
N GLN A 536 -14.68 -21.64 10.75
CA GLN A 536 -14.20 -22.94 11.19
C GLN A 536 -14.79 -24.00 10.27
N VAL A 537 -13.90 -24.73 9.58
CA VAL A 537 -14.28 -25.77 8.62
C VAL A 537 -13.95 -27.16 9.15
N GLY A 538 -14.68 -28.15 8.65
CA GLY A 538 -14.49 -29.57 8.95
C GLY A 538 -13.99 -30.34 7.76
#